data_bcff4b533c21bfae9f80bd6bea2c38a3
#
_entry.id   bcff4b533c21bfae9f80bd6bea2c38a3
#
_cell.length_a   1.000
_cell.length_b   1.000
_cell.length_c   1.000
_cell.angle_alpha   90.00
_cell.angle_beta   90.00
_cell.angle_gamma   90.00
#
_symmetry.space_group_name_H-M   'P 1'
#
loop_
_entity.id
_entity.type
_entity.pdbx_description
1 polymer ?
#
loop_
_entity_poly.entity_id
_entity_poly.type
_entity_poly.pdbx_seq_one_letter_code
_entity_poly.pdbx_strand_id
1 'polypeptide(L)'
;MGNTSCYYFTSMVLPSNLIKLLIMPKINQEKEKVVRNILKLIGENPYRAGLKDTPKRVVQMWKEIFRGYDPKLKPKLRTFLNGENGVAYNQMIVDSGYFFSYCEHHMVPFFGQYYFSYIPDKKIIGLSKIARVIDYYSARLQIQERLVKDAVDELEKALKPKGIGLWTSHYETALNNLLKLRLTCFSFEKFSS
;
A
#
# COMPACT_ATOMS: atom_id res chain seq x y z
N MET A 1 12.02 -59.35 -32.99
CA MET A 1 10.99 -58.34 -33.33
C MET A 1 10.44 -57.83 -32.01
N GLY A 2 11.03 -56.78 -31.49
CA GLY A 2 10.68 -56.21 -30.19
C GLY A 2 9.92 -54.92 -30.40
N ASN A 3 8.67 -54.86 -29.93
CA ASN A 3 7.83 -53.71 -29.98
C ASN A 3 8.10 -52.83 -28.76
N THR A 4 8.82 -51.71 -28.93
CA THR A 4 9.01 -50.67 -27.92
C THR A 4 7.87 -49.71 -28.01
N SER A 5 6.90 -49.84 -27.11
CA SER A 5 5.81 -48.87 -26.93
C SER A 5 6.33 -47.65 -26.20
N CYS A 6 6.42 -46.53 -26.91
CA CYS A 6 6.79 -45.23 -26.40
C CYS A 6 5.57 -44.57 -25.78
N TYR A 7 5.48 -44.51 -24.44
CA TYR A 7 4.45 -43.75 -23.73
C TYR A 7 4.81 -42.26 -23.77
N TYR A 8 4.08 -41.51 -24.59
CA TYR A 8 4.09 -40.05 -24.53
C TYR A 8 3.39 -39.61 -23.24
N PHE A 9 4.18 -39.13 -22.29
CA PHE A 9 3.67 -38.44 -21.12
C PHE A 9 3.26 -37.02 -21.54
N THR A 10 2.05 -36.85 -21.96
CA THR A 10 1.46 -35.54 -22.20
C THR A 10 1.31 -34.83 -20.85
N SER A 11 2.17 -33.88 -20.57
CA SER A 11 2.05 -32.98 -19.43
C SER A 11 0.72 -32.22 -19.55
N MET A 12 -0.25 -32.64 -18.78
CA MET A 12 -1.58 -32.04 -18.72
C MET A 12 -1.46 -30.69 -17.97
N VAL A 13 -1.17 -29.62 -18.70
CA VAL A 13 -1.18 -28.26 -18.16
C VAL A 13 -2.63 -27.90 -17.92
N LEU A 14 -3.05 -27.91 -16.65
CA LEU A 14 -4.38 -27.48 -16.24
C LEU A 14 -4.60 -26.01 -16.64
N PRO A 15 -5.76 -25.65 -17.22
CA PRO A 15 -6.06 -24.27 -17.55
C PRO A 15 -6.02 -23.39 -16.30
N SER A 16 -5.49 -22.17 -16.46
CA SER A 16 -5.24 -21.23 -15.35
C SER A 16 -6.46 -20.94 -14.46
N ASN A 17 -7.67 -21.07 -15.04
CA ASN A 17 -8.94 -20.93 -14.31
C ASN A 17 -9.21 -22.10 -13.35
N LEU A 18 -8.83 -23.33 -13.75
CA LEU A 18 -9.01 -24.53 -12.91
C LEU A 18 -7.99 -24.54 -11.75
N ILE A 19 -6.76 -24.07 -12.01
CA ILE A 19 -5.72 -23.90 -11.01
C ILE A 19 -6.18 -22.87 -9.96
N LYS A 20 -6.79 -21.74 -10.38
CA LYS A 20 -7.39 -20.77 -9.46
C LYS A 20 -8.49 -21.36 -8.60
N LEU A 21 -9.36 -22.19 -9.19
CA LEU A 21 -10.50 -22.79 -8.48
C LEU A 21 -10.07 -23.81 -7.41
N LEU A 22 -8.99 -24.54 -7.65
CA LEU A 22 -8.48 -25.59 -6.76
C LEU A 22 -7.50 -25.06 -5.68
N ILE A 23 -6.70 -24.07 -6.00
CA ILE A 23 -5.63 -23.57 -5.11
C ILE A 23 -6.12 -22.45 -4.19
N MET A 24 -6.98 -21.54 -4.65
CA MET A 24 -7.48 -20.41 -3.86
C MET A 24 -8.19 -20.79 -2.55
N PRO A 25 -9.06 -21.82 -2.50
CA PRO A 25 -9.67 -22.24 -1.25
C PRO A 25 -8.66 -22.76 -0.22
N LYS A 26 -7.66 -23.53 -0.65
CA LYS A 26 -6.61 -24.08 0.22
C LYS A 26 -5.75 -22.96 0.83
N ILE A 27 -5.33 -21.99 0.03
CA ILE A 27 -4.55 -20.83 0.51
C ILE A 27 -5.34 -20.01 1.53
N ASN A 28 -6.64 -19.82 1.34
CA ASN A 28 -7.46 -19.11 2.32
C ASN A 28 -7.61 -19.89 3.62
N GLN A 29 -7.76 -21.22 3.58
CA GLN A 29 -7.84 -22.07 4.76
C GLN A 29 -6.55 -22.03 5.59
N GLU A 30 -5.38 -22.03 4.94
CA GLU A 30 -4.08 -21.89 5.62
C GLU A 30 -3.96 -20.53 6.31
N LYS A 31 -4.33 -19.44 5.64
CA LYS A 31 -4.34 -18.11 6.23
C LYS A 31 -5.28 -18.01 7.44
N GLU A 32 -6.47 -18.59 7.34
CA GLU A 32 -7.40 -18.67 8.47
C GLU A 32 -6.84 -19.50 9.65
N LYS A 33 -6.09 -20.56 9.36
CA LYS A 33 -5.41 -21.36 10.38
C LYS A 33 -4.37 -20.54 11.14
N VAL A 34 -3.62 -19.69 10.45
CA VAL A 34 -2.67 -18.75 11.08
C VAL A 34 -3.39 -17.83 12.07
N VAL A 35 -4.52 -17.24 11.67
CA VAL A 35 -5.32 -16.38 12.57
C VAL A 35 -5.84 -17.15 13.78
N ARG A 36 -6.32 -18.39 13.60
CA ARG A 36 -6.74 -19.24 14.72
C ARG A 36 -5.59 -19.52 15.69
N ASN A 37 -4.38 -19.71 15.16
CA ASN A 37 -3.20 -19.91 16.02
C ASN A 37 -2.84 -18.64 16.79
N ILE A 38 -2.96 -17.46 16.17
CA ILE A 38 -2.77 -16.17 16.88
C ILE A 38 -3.78 -16.04 18.03
N LEU A 39 -5.06 -16.34 17.78
CA LEU A 39 -6.08 -16.29 18.82
C LEU A 39 -5.74 -17.22 20.01
N LYS A 40 -5.24 -18.44 19.72
CA LYS A 40 -4.79 -19.36 20.78
C LYS A 40 -3.57 -18.82 21.52
N LEU A 41 -2.62 -18.22 20.81
CA LEU A 41 -1.39 -17.66 21.37
C LEU A 41 -1.68 -16.55 22.40
N ILE A 42 -2.69 -15.72 22.13
CA ILE A 42 -3.13 -14.67 23.07
C ILE A 42 -4.06 -15.18 24.20
N GLY A 43 -4.28 -16.50 24.29
CA GLY A 43 -5.12 -17.10 25.33
C GLY A 43 -6.61 -17.16 25.02
N GLU A 44 -7.04 -16.90 23.78
CA GLU A 44 -8.45 -16.85 23.40
C GLU A 44 -8.92 -18.18 22.79
N ASN A 45 -10.21 -18.52 22.98
CA ASN A 45 -10.83 -19.68 22.35
C ASN A 45 -11.35 -19.31 20.93
N PRO A 46 -10.68 -19.75 19.83
CA PRO A 46 -11.07 -19.39 18.46
C PRO A 46 -12.41 -20.01 18.02
N TYR A 47 -12.97 -20.94 18.81
CA TYR A 47 -14.20 -21.66 18.45
C TYR A 47 -15.44 -21.13 19.17
N ARG A 48 -15.30 -20.18 20.11
CA ARG A 48 -16.47 -19.55 20.72
C ARG A 48 -17.29 -18.77 19.70
N ALA A 49 -18.60 -18.65 19.93
CA ALA A 49 -19.58 -18.11 18.97
C ALA A 49 -19.14 -16.76 18.37
N GLY A 50 -18.63 -15.83 19.18
CA GLY A 50 -18.20 -14.49 18.70
C GLY A 50 -16.93 -14.49 17.85
N LEU A 51 -16.11 -15.57 17.87
CA LEU A 51 -14.84 -15.65 17.14
C LEU A 51 -14.83 -16.65 15.96
N LYS A 52 -15.93 -17.42 15.81
CA LYS A 52 -16.01 -18.46 14.76
C LYS A 52 -15.65 -17.95 13.37
N ASP A 53 -16.12 -16.75 13.00
CA ASP A 53 -15.91 -16.15 11.68
C ASP A 53 -14.75 -15.17 11.66
N THR A 54 -14.12 -14.87 12.79
CA THR A 54 -13.00 -13.91 12.91
C THR A 54 -11.83 -14.25 11.99
N PRO A 55 -11.37 -15.51 11.86
CA PRO A 55 -10.27 -15.84 10.96
C PRO A 55 -10.53 -15.42 9.53
N LYS A 56 -11.73 -15.68 9.01
CA LYS A 56 -12.13 -15.29 7.65
C LYS A 56 -12.14 -13.77 7.49
N ARG A 57 -12.71 -13.06 8.46
CA ARG A 57 -12.81 -11.58 8.45
C ARG A 57 -11.43 -10.92 8.51
N VAL A 58 -10.53 -11.43 9.35
CA VAL A 58 -9.15 -10.93 9.45
C VAL A 58 -8.37 -11.14 8.15
N VAL A 59 -8.48 -12.33 7.53
CA VAL A 59 -7.84 -12.59 6.24
C VAL A 59 -8.38 -11.64 5.15
N GLN A 60 -9.67 -11.35 5.17
CA GLN A 60 -10.28 -10.38 4.24
C GLN A 60 -9.75 -8.96 4.49
N MET A 61 -9.75 -8.51 5.74
CA MET A 61 -9.22 -7.22 6.16
C MET A 61 -7.76 -7.05 5.71
N TRP A 62 -6.90 -8.05 5.92
CA TRP A 62 -5.48 -7.97 5.51
C TRP A 62 -5.29 -7.75 4.01
N LYS A 63 -6.18 -8.26 3.17
CA LYS A 63 -6.12 -7.98 1.73
C LYS A 63 -6.34 -6.51 1.40
N GLU A 64 -7.16 -5.82 2.20
CA GLU A 64 -7.46 -4.41 2.02
C GLU A 64 -6.40 -3.51 2.62
N ILE A 65 -6.05 -3.74 3.89
CA ILE A 65 -5.10 -2.88 4.60
C ILE A 65 -3.66 -3.03 4.09
N PHE A 66 -3.31 -4.18 3.49
CA PHE A 66 -1.99 -4.44 2.90
C PHE A 66 -2.02 -4.50 1.37
N ARG A 67 -3.01 -3.86 0.73
CA ARG A 67 -3.13 -3.82 -0.73
C ARG A 67 -1.95 -3.15 -1.43
N GLY A 68 -1.20 -2.32 -0.73
CA GLY A 68 0.00 -1.65 -1.25
C GLY A 68 1.14 -2.59 -1.63
N TYR A 69 1.08 -3.88 -1.23
CA TYR A 69 2.02 -4.91 -1.68
C TYR A 69 1.63 -5.53 -3.03
N ASP A 70 0.42 -5.28 -3.55
CA ASP A 70 0.04 -5.75 -4.88
C ASP A 70 0.42 -4.72 -5.96
N PRO A 71 1.41 -5.02 -6.83
CA PRO A 71 1.83 -4.10 -7.89
C PRO A 71 0.72 -3.77 -8.88
N LYS A 72 -0.29 -4.62 -9.00
CA LYS A 72 -1.44 -4.42 -9.90
C LYS A 72 -2.36 -3.29 -9.42
N LEU A 73 -2.32 -2.99 -8.11
CA LEU A 73 -3.11 -1.93 -7.50
C LEU A 73 -2.36 -0.60 -7.43
N LYS A 74 -1.10 -0.57 -7.91
CA LYS A 74 -0.32 0.67 -7.96
C LYS A 74 -1.02 1.72 -8.83
N PRO A 75 -1.22 2.96 -8.34
CA PRO A 75 -1.90 4.00 -9.09
C PRO A 75 -1.18 4.33 -10.39
N LYS A 76 -1.90 4.35 -11.51
CA LYS A 76 -1.37 4.87 -12.78
C LYS A 76 -1.40 6.39 -12.73
N LEU A 77 -0.24 7.01 -12.79
CA LEU A 77 -0.09 8.46 -12.74
C LEU A 77 -0.21 9.01 -14.17
N ARG A 78 -1.32 9.70 -14.43
CA ARG A 78 -1.50 10.47 -15.65
C ARG A 78 -1.14 11.93 -15.34
N THR A 79 -0.15 12.43 -16.02
CA THR A 79 0.26 13.84 -15.99
C THR A 79 -0.26 14.58 -17.22
N PHE A 80 -0.36 15.90 -17.12
CA PHE A 80 -0.77 16.81 -18.18
C PHE A 80 0.37 17.80 -18.42
N LEU A 81 0.45 18.38 -19.61
CA LEU A 81 1.40 19.44 -19.87
C LEU A 81 0.95 20.72 -19.15
N ASN A 82 1.88 21.36 -18.47
CA ASN A 82 1.63 22.65 -17.83
C ASN A 82 1.45 23.72 -18.91
N GLY A 83 0.30 24.40 -18.94
CA GLY A 83 -0.03 25.38 -19.96
C GLY A 83 -0.79 24.85 -21.18
N GLU A 84 -1.08 23.54 -21.28
CA GLU A 84 -1.78 22.94 -22.43
C GLU A 84 -3.16 23.57 -22.69
N ASN A 85 -3.84 24.00 -21.64
CA ASN A 85 -5.17 24.63 -21.74
C ASN A 85 -5.11 26.18 -21.61
N GLY A 86 -3.97 26.79 -21.90
CA GLY A 86 -3.79 28.25 -21.83
C GLY A 86 -3.53 28.78 -20.41
N VAL A 87 -3.55 27.92 -19.39
CA VAL A 87 -3.23 28.29 -18.01
C VAL A 87 -1.97 27.55 -17.54
N ALA A 88 -0.89 28.31 -17.38
CA ALA A 88 0.36 27.78 -16.81
C ALA A 88 0.43 28.03 -15.30
N TYR A 89 0.68 27.00 -14.55
CA TYR A 89 0.87 27.06 -13.12
C TYR A 89 2.35 27.26 -12.79
N ASN A 90 2.70 28.46 -12.31
CA ASN A 90 4.06 28.82 -11.92
C ASN A 90 4.24 28.93 -10.41
N GLN A 91 3.15 28.80 -9.66
CA GLN A 91 3.13 28.87 -8.21
C GLN A 91 3.18 27.46 -7.60
N MET A 92 3.54 27.41 -6.33
CA MET A 92 3.52 26.18 -5.56
C MET A 92 2.07 25.64 -5.46
N ILE A 93 1.89 24.39 -5.84
CA ILE A 93 0.65 23.66 -5.66
C ILE A 93 0.74 22.88 -4.35
N VAL A 94 -0.28 22.99 -3.51
CA VAL A 94 -0.36 22.32 -2.21
C VAL A 94 -1.58 21.42 -2.17
N ASP A 95 -1.42 20.24 -1.58
CA ASP A 95 -2.48 19.26 -1.30
C ASP A 95 -2.32 18.74 0.12
N SER A 96 -3.43 18.41 0.77
CA SER A 96 -3.41 17.83 2.12
C SER A 96 -4.52 16.81 2.28
N GLY A 97 -4.30 15.86 3.16
CA GLY A 97 -5.28 14.82 3.45
C GLY A 97 -4.84 13.96 4.62
N TYR A 98 -5.53 12.83 4.76
CA TYR A 98 -5.24 11.87 5.82
C TYR A 98 -4.59 10.62 5.23
N PHE A 99 -3.75 9.97 6.05
CA PHE A 99 -3.21 8.65 5.74
C PHE A 99 -3.41 7.71 6.91
N PHE A 100 -3.43 6.43 6.62
CA PHE A 100 -3.54 5.35 7.58
C PHE A 100 -2.58 4.23 7.19
N SER A 101 -1.74 3.80 8.12
CA SER A 101 -0.71 2.79 7.88
C SER A 101 -0.53 1.87 9.09
N TYR A 102 0.35 0.89 8.96
CA TYR A 102 0.69 -0.06 10.02
C TYR A 102 2.19 -0.02 10.28
N CYS A 103 2.55 0.17 11.54
CA CYS A 103 3.94 0.16 11.98
C CYS A 103 4.59 -1.20 11.70
N GLU A 104 5.75 -1.22 11.04
CA GLU A 104 6.45 -2.46 10.72
C GLU A 104 7.00 -3.19 11.96
N HIS A 105 7.27 -2.46 13.05
CA HIS A 105 7.85 -3.03 14.26
C HIS A 105 6.84 -3.82 15.11
N HIS A 106 5.60 -3.34 15.17
CA HIS A 106 4.57 -3.90 16.07
C HIS A 106 3.27 -4.28 15.36
N MET A 107 3.15 -4.00 14.06
CA MET A 107 1.92 -4.18 13.26
C MET A 107 0.69 -3.43 13.82
N VAL A 108 0.91 -2.43 14.66
CA VAL A 108 -0.17 -1.55 15.15
C VAL A 108 -0.45 -0.44 14.16
N PRO A 109 -1.69 0.05 14.06
CA PRO A 109 -2.02 1.16 13.18
C PRO A 109 -1.40 2.47 13.67
N PHE A 110 -0.98 3.29 12.72
CA PHE A 110 -0.70 4.70 12.91
C PHE A 110 -1.34 5.49 11.78
N PHE A 111 -1.78 6.69 12.06
CA PHE A 111 -2.51 7.54 11.13
C PHE A 111 -2.24 9.00 11.42
N GLY A 112 -2.52 9.85 10.43
CA GLY A 112 -2.29 11.27 10.58
C GLY A 112 -2.67 12.05 9.36
N GLN A 113 -2.12 13.25 9.26
CA GLN A 113 -2.30 14.13 8.13
C GLN A 113 -1.02 14.20 7.31
N TYR A 114 -1.17 14.35 6.00
CA TYR A 114 -0.09 14.68 5.10
C TYR A 114 -0.30 16.07 4.50
N TYR A 115 0.81 16.73 4.19
CA TYR A 115 0.86 18.00 3.47
C TYR A 115 1.88 17.82 2.36
N PHE A 116 1.40 17.86 1.15
CA PHE A 116 2.20 17.70 -0.05
C PHE A 116 2.28 19.03 -0.79
N SER A 117 3.46 19.36 -1.32
CA SER A 117 3.64 20.54 -2.15
C SER A 117 4.61 20.27 -3.28
N TYR A 118 4.40 20.93 -4.41
CA TYR A 118 5.36 20.91 -5.50
C TYR A 118 5.27 22.19 -6.33
N ILE A 119 6.39 22.56 -6.96
CA ILE A 119 6.47 23.65 -7.93
C ILE A 119 6.51 23.04 -9.32
N PRO A 120 5.46 23.20 -10.13
CA PRO A 120 5.41 22.61 -11.46
C PRO A 120 6.54 23.13 -12.37
N ASP A 121 7.03 22.26 -13.22
CA ASP A 121 7.81 22.61 -14.41
C ASP A 121 6.94 22.38 -15.66
N LYS A 122 7.26 21.40 -16.45
CA LYS A 122 6.56 21.06 -17.70
C LYS A 122 5.31 20.22 -17.49
N LYS A 123 5.12 19.64 -16.30
CA LYS A 123 4.03 18.70 -16.02
C LYS A 123 3.27 19.07 -14.75
N ILE A 124 1.97 18.80 -14.80
CA ILE A 124 1.06 18.87 -13.66
C ILE A 124 0.33 17.54 -13.50
N ILE A 125 -0.22 17.30 -12.30
CA ILE A 125 -0.97 16.09 -11.97
C ILE A 125 -2.28 16.46 -11.26
N GLY A 126 -3.31 15.66 -11.48
CA GLY A 126 -4.55 15.83 -10.72
C GLY A 126 -4.36 15.51 -9.23
N LEU A 127 -4.84 16.37 -8.34
CA LEU A 127 -4.67 16.25 -6.88
C LEU A 127 -5.10 14.87 -6.34
N SER A 128 -6.20 14.32 -6.88
CA SER A 128 -6.64 12.97 -6.50
C SER A 128 -5.61 11.86 -6.76
N LYS A 129 -4.61 12.08 -7.60
CA LYS A 129 -3.54 11.11 -7.85
C LYS A 129 -2.48 11.15 -6.75
N ILE A 130 -2.24 12.32 -6.17
CA ILE A 130 -1.35 12.50 -5.02
C ILE A 130 -1.88 11.68 -3.84
N ALA A 131 -3.15 11.90 -3.47
CA ALA A 131 -3.80 11.14 -2.41
C ALA A 131 -3.74 9.62 -2.63
N ARG A 132 -3.96 9.15 -3.87
CA ARG A 132 -3.88 7.72 -4.21
C ARG A 132 -2.48 7.13 -4.09
N VAL A 133 -1.43 7.90 -4.40
CA VAL A 133 -0.05 7.46 -4.22
C VAL A 133 0.26 7.29 -2.74
N ILE A 134 -0.08 8.30 -1.94
CA ILE A 134 0.12 8.25 -0.50
C ILE A 134 -0.65 7.07 0.11
N ASP A 135 -1.92 6.89 -0.25
CA ASP A 135 -2.75 5.78 0.20
C ASP A 135 -2.17 4.40 -0.19
N TYR A 136 -1.65 4.25 -1.42
CA TYR A 136 -1.04 3.01 -1.87
C TYR A 136 0.22 2.66 -1.08
N TYR A 137 1.10 3.64 -0.83
CA TYR A 137 2.32 3.41 -0.05
C TYR A 137 2.04 3.28 1.44
N SER A 138 0.99 3.90 1.96
CA SER A 138 0.51 3.72 3.34
C SER A 138 -0.06 2.32 3.60
N ALA A 139 -0.66 1.69 2.60
CA ALA A 139 -1.28 0.36 2.71
C ALA A 139 -0.24 -0.78 2.76
N ARG A 140 0.77 -0.64 3.63
CA ARG A 140 1.88 -1.57 3.87
C ARG A 140 2.27 -1.56 5.33
N LEU A 141 3.20 -2.45 5.71
CA LEU A 141 3.96 -2.27 6.94
C LEU A 141 5.03 -1.20 6.68
N GLN A 142 4.96 -0.10 7.43
CA GLN A 142 5.75 1.10 7.15
C GLN A 142 6.41 1.68 8.40
N ILE A 143 7.43 2.47 8.15
CA ILE A 143 7.87 3.57 9.00
C ILE A 143 7.55 4.88 8.28
N GLN A 144 7.41 5.96 9.04
CA GLN A 144 7.00 7.25 8.49
C GLN A 144 7.97 7.75 7.41
N GLU A 145 9.25 7.62 7.64
CA GLU A 145 10.32 8.06 6.76
C GLU A 145 10.28 7.35 5.40
N ARG A 146 10.04 6.03 5.41
CA ARG A 146 9.93 5.25 4.16
C ARG A 146 8.64 5.58 3.42
N LEU A 147 7.53 5.75 4.12
CA LEU A 147 6.27 6.15 3.51
C LEU A 147 6.44 7.47 2.74
N VAL A 148 7.03 8.48 3.40
CA VAL A 148 7.28 9.80 2.80
C VAL A 148 8.21 9.67 1.60
N LYS A 149 9.33 8.97 1.76
CA LYS A 149 10.31 8.77 0.70
C LYS A 149 9.70 8.07 -0.52
N ASP A 150 9.03 6.93 -0.32
CA ASP A 150 8.44 6.14 -1.41
C ASP A 150 7.40 6.95 -2.21
N ALA A 151 6.58 7.74 -1.50
CA ALA A 151 5.54 8.56 -2.13
C ALA A 151 6.16 9.73 -2.92
N VAL A 152 7.17 10.41 -2.36
CA VAL A 152 7.88 11.51 -3.04
C VAL A 152 8.61 10.99 -4.27
N ASP A 153 9.39 9.91 -4.15
CA ASP A 153 10.14 9.31 -5.27
C ASP A 153 9.23 8.97 -6.46
N GLU A 154 8.03 8.45 -6.18
CA GLU A 154 7.05 8.11 -7.23
C GLU A 154 6.49 9.34 -7.92
N LEU A 155 6.12 10.37 -7.15
CA LEU A 155 5.56 11.60 -7.66
C LEU A 155 6.60 12.43 -8.41
N GLU A 156 7.85 12.48 -7.91
CA GLU A 156 8.96 13.16 -8.55
C GLU A 156 9.29 12.55 -9.92
N LYS A 157 9.37 11.22 -10.01
CA LYS A 157 9.57 10.51 -11.29
C LYS A 157 8.51 10.86 -12.33
N ALA A 158 7.25 11.02 -11.89
CA ALA A 158 6.14 11.31 -12.79
C ALA A 158 6.11 12.78 -13.21
N LEU A 159 6.34 13.71 -12.29
CA LEU A 159 6.19 15.15 -12.46
C LEU A 159 7.43 15.83 -12.98
N LYS A 160 8.62 15.42 -12.51
CA LYS A 160 9.89 16.12 -12.68
C LYS A 160 9.73 17.62 -12.34
N PRO A 161 9.30 17.95 -11.11
CA PRO A 161 9.00 19.32 -10.72
C PRO A 161 10.28 20.11 -10.43
N LYS A 162 10.17 21.43 -10.33
CA LYS A 162 11.28 22.31 -9.89
C LYS A 162 11.58 22.12 -8.40
N GLY A 163 10.60 21.71 -7.61
CA GLY A 163 10.73 21.38 -6.20
C GLY A 163 9.53 20.54 -5.76
N ILE A 164 9.75 19.65 -4.80
CA ILE A 164 8.72 18.76 -4.26
C ILE A 164 8.99 18.54 -2.77
N GLY A 165 7.93 18.47 -1.98
CA GLY A 165 8.00 18.18 -0.56
C GLY A 165 6.76 17.45 -0.07
N LEU A 166 6.97 16.54 0.87
CA LEU A 166 5.90 15.85 1.59
C LEU A 166 6.24 15.87 3.07
N TRP A 167 5.31 16.34 3.85
CA TRP A 167 5.38 16.33 5.30
C TRP A 167 4.20 15.55 5.87
N THR A 168 4.44 14.80 6.94
CA THR A 168 3.40 14.04 7.64
C THR A 168 3.43 14.34 9.13
N SER A 169 2.27 14.58 9.72
CA SER A 169 2.05 14.51 11.16
C SER A 169 1.30 13.23 11.46
N HIS A 170 1.67 12.50 12.50
CA HIS A 170 0.97 11.28 12.85
C HIS A 170 0.70 11.19 14.35
N TYR A 171 -0.36 10.45 14.65
CA TYR A 171 -0.69 10.01 15.99
C TYR A 171 -0.25 8.55 16.10
N GLU A 172 0.74 8.29 16.93
CA GLU A 172 1.13 6.93 17.28
C GLU A 172 0.19 6.46 18.40
N THR A 173 -0.57 5.40 18.15
CA THR A 173 -1.27 4.68 19.21
C THR A 173 -0.22 3.93 20.02
N ALA A 174 0.50 4.64 20.89
CA ALA A 174 1.44 4.01 21.78
C ALA A 174 0.69 3.14 22.77
N LEU A 175 1.20 1.95 23.01
CA LEU A 175 0.77 0.99 24.03
C LEU A 175 0.79 1.55 25.49
N ASN A 176 1.21 2.78 25.69
CA ASN A 176 1.25 3.48 26.97
C ASN A 176 0.56 4.85 26.83
N ASN A 177 -0.73 4.88 27.01
CA ASN A 177 -1.58 5.98 27.53
C ASN A 177 -1.27 7.46 27.17
N LEU A 178 -0.56 7.78 26.11
CA LEU A 178 -0.33 9.16 25.70
C LEU A 178 -0.25 9.27 24.18
N LEU A 179 -1.25 9.92 23.59
CA LEU A 179 -1.16 10.52 22.26
C LEU A 179 0.04 11.48 22.21
N LYS A 180 1.21 10.99 21.84
CA LYS A 180 2.35 11.84 21.54
C LYS A 180 2.27 12.24 20.09
N LEU A 181 1.99 13.51 19.85
CA LEU A 181 2.16 14.13 18.55
C LEU A 181 3.66 14.11 18.24
N ARG A 182 4.11 13.24 17.37
CA ARG A 182 5.46 13.33 16.78
C ARG A 182 5.36 14.07 15.46
N LEU A 183 5.94 15.26 15.45
CA LEU A 183 6.24 15.99 14.23
C LEU A 183 7.54 15.41 13.68
N THR A 184 7.51 14.69 12.58
CA THR A 184 8.75 14.24 11.94
C THR A 184 8.62 14.08 10.44
N CYS A 185 9.68 14.43 9.83
CA CYS A 185 10.22 14.24 8.49
C CYS A 185 9.80 15.23 7.42
N PHE A 186 10.75 16.14 7.19
CA PHE A 186 10.88 16.88 5.93
C PHE A 186 11.73 16.04 4.98
N SER A 187 11.19 15.68 3.84
CA SER A 187 11.99 15.33 2.68
C SER A 187 11.96 16.51 1.72
N PHE A 188 12.97 17.38 1.81
CA PHE A 188 13.23 18.37 0.78
C PHE A 188 14.24 17.76 -0.18
N GLU A 189 13.83 17.38 -1.36
CA GLU A 189 14.75 17.12 -2.45
C GLU A 189 14.70 18.28 -3.45
N LYS A 190 15.85 18.96 -3.50
CA LYS A 190 16.35 19.90 -4.51
C LYS A 190 15.43 21.01 -4.99
N PHE A 191 15.75 22.22 -4.54
CA PHE A 191 15.56 23.39 -5.38
C PHE A 191 16.72 23.43 -6.39
N SER A 192 16.47 23.14 -7.66
CA SER A 192 17.40 23.50 -8.73
C SER A 192 17.23 24.98 -9.00
N SER A 193 18.25 25.74 -8.68
CA SER A 193 18.44 27.12 -9.10
C SER A 193 18.47 27.25 -10.61
#